data_546b25a87c3f7aed80b2679eb90d3723
#
_entry.id   546b25a87c3f7aed80b2679eb90d3723
#
_cell.length_a   1.000
_cell.length_b   1.000
_cell.length_c   1.000
_cell.angle_alpha   90.00
_cell.angle_beta   90.00
_cell.angle_gamma   90.00
#
_symmetry.space_group_name_H-M   'P 1'
#
loop_
_entity.id
_entity.type
_entity.pdbx_description
1 polymer ?
#
loop_
_entity_poly.entity_id
_entity_poly.type
_entity_poly.pdbx_seq_one_letter_code
_entity_poly.pdbx_strand_id
1 'polypeptide(L)'
;SHPSTVSQWAGVEALKHCGDNTSMMAAAYRERMEAAVAFLREELPQISFIEPKGAFYLFLDISSLKDCFGEREQPYSTAFTMKLLNEKHVAVAPGAAFGMDGFIRIAYAADKDTLLRGLGRIRDLVKELRREW
;
A
#
# COMPACT_ATOMS: atom_id res chain seq x y z
N SER A 1 24.06 8.23 18.23
CA SER A 1 24.30 8.36 16.82
C SER A 1 23.52 9.55 16.25
N HIS A 2 24.04 10.20 15.23
CA HIS A 2 23.43 11.35 14.57
C HIS A 2 23.59 11.19 13.04
N PRO A 3 22.81 11.93 12.22
CA PRO A 3 22.92 11.89 10.76
C PRO A 3 24.35 12.25 10.29
N SER A 4 24.77 11.72 9.14
CA SER A 4 26.04 12.09 8.56
C SER A 4 26.11 13.59 8.25
N THR A 5 27.30 14.17 8.25
CA THR A 5 27.49 15.61 7.95
C THR A 5 26.97 15.96 6.55
N VAL A 6 27.16 15.08 5.57
CA VAL A 6 26.62 15.27 4.21
C VAL A 6 25.09 15.37 4.22
N SER A 7 24.40 14.48 4.95
CA SER A 7 22.95 14.51 5.08
C SER A 7 22.45 15.76 5.80
N GLN A 8 23.21 16.26 6.79
CA GLN A 8 22.86 17.51 7.50
C GLN A 8 22.94 18.72 6.57
N TRP A 9 24.00 18.84 5.78
CA TRP A 9 24.13 19.94 4.81
C TRP A 9 23.10 19.85 3.70
N ALA A 10 22.81 18.65 3.19
CA ALA A 10 21.72 18.43 2.23
C ALA A 10 20.36 18.86 2.80
N GLY A 11 20.11 18.57 4.09
CA GLY A 11 18.90 19.01 4.79
C GLY A 11 18.81 20.54 4.92
N VAL A 12 19.91 21.20 5.25
CA VAL A 12 19.98 22.67 5.30
C VAL A 12 19.65 23.29 3.95
N GLU A 13 20.24 22.74 2.87
CA GLU A 13 20.01 23.23 1.51
C GLU A 13 18.56 22.97 1.07
N ALA A 14 18.02 21.79 1.35
CA ALA A 14 16.63 21.47 1.07
C ALA A 14 15.66 22.45 1.78
N LEU A 15 15.87 22.74 3.06
CA LEU A 15 15.03 23.67 3.82
C LEU A 15 15.08 25.11 3.28
N LYS A 16 16.23 25.54 2.73
CA LYS A 16 16.40 26.88 2.15
C LYS A 16 15.77 27.01 0.76
N HIS A 17 15.78 25.93 -0.01
CA HIS A 17 15.47 25.94 -1.45
C HIS A 17 14.44 24.90 -1.89
N CYS A 18 13.65 24.31 -0.95
CA CYS A 18 12.66 23.28 -1.28
C CYS A 18 11.44 23.80 -2.10
N GLY A 19 11.15 25.09 -2.03
CA GLY A 19 10.14 25.83 -2.82
C GLY A 19 9.12 24.95 -3.55
N ASP A 20 9.18 24.96 -4.87
CA ASP A 20 8.24 24.28 -5.75
C ASP A 20 8.35 22.74 -5.76
N ASN A 21 9.49 22.17 -5.33
CA ASN A 21 9.70 20.72 -5.35
C ASN A 21 8.68 19.98 -4.47
N THR A 22 8.36 20.51 -3.30
CA THR A 22 7.37 19.90 -2.40
C THR A 22 5.99 19.91 -3.02
N SER A 23 5.61 20.98 -3.69
CA SER A 23 4.32 21.12 -4.38
C SER A 23 4.20 20.16 -5.56
N MET A 24 5.27 20.03 -6.36
CA MET A 24 5.32 19.08 -7.47
C MET A 24 5.20 17.63 -6.99
N MET A 25 5.93 17.26 -5.94
CA MET A 25 5.85 15.92 -5.35
C MET A 25 4.44 15.64 -4.79
N ALA A 26 3.85 16.59 -4.08
CA ALA A 26 2.50 16.46 -3.54
C ALA A 26 1.45 16.28 -4.65
N ALA A 27 1.58 17.00 -5.78
CA ALA A 27 0.71 16.84 -6.93
C ALA A 27 0.85 15.45 -7.57
N ALA A 28 2.08 14.96 -7.76
CA ALA A 28 2.34 13.62 -8.30
C ALA A 28 1.78 12.51 -7.41
N TYR A 29 1.94 12.62 -6.09
CA TYR A 29 1.35 11.66 -5.16
C TYR A 29 -0.17 11.72 -5.12
N ARG A 30 -0.76 12.90 -5.23
CA ARG A 30 -2.21 13.06 -5.31
C ARG A 30 -2.78 12.36 -6.54
N GLU A 31 -2.20 12.54 -7.71
CA GLU A 31 -2.63 11.86 -8.95
C GLU A 31 -2.60 10.32 -8.79
N ARG A 32 -1.53 9.79 -8.19
CA ARG A 32 -1.40 8.35 -7.95
C ARG A 32 -2.43 7.85 -6.94
N MET A 33 -2.65 8.60 -5.87
CA MET A 33 -3.66 8.30 -4.85
C MET A 33 -5.06 8.27 -5.47
N GLU A 34 -5.44 9.29 -6.25
CA GLU A 34 -6.74 9.38 -6.91
C GLU A 34 -6.96 8.20 -7.86
N ALA A 35 -5.93 7.83 -8.66
CA ALA A 35 -6.00 6.67 -9.54
C ALA A 35 -6.16 5.35 -8.77
N ALA A 36 -5.43 5.18 -7.65
CA ALA A 36 -5.55 3.99 -6.81
C ALA A 36 -6.93 3.91 -6.13
N VAL A 37 -7.44 5.01 -5.61
CA VAL A 37 -8.77 5.09 -4.98
C VAL A 37 -9.87 4.77 -5.99
N ALA A 38 -9.79 5.34 -7.19
CA ALA A 38 -10.74 5.03 -8.27
C ALA A 38 -10.73 3.54 -8.61
N PHE A 39 -9.55 2.96 -8.82
CA PHE A 39 -9.40 1.53 -9.08
C PHE A 39 -9.99 0.65 -7.96
N LEU A 40 -9.71 0.96 -6.70
CA LEU A 40 -10.20 0.20 -5.57
C LEU A 40 -11.73 0.24 -5.46
N ARG A 41 -12.34 1.41 -5.69
CA ARG A 41 -13.79 1.56 -5.65
C ARG A 41 -14.50 0.80 -6.75
N GLU A 42 -13.90 0.74 -7.94
CA GLU A 42 -14.47 0.08 -9.12
C GLU A 42 -14.24 -1.44 -9.07
N GLU A 43 -13.01 -1.87 -8.84
CA GLU A 43 -12.58 -3.25 -9.03
C GLU A 43 -12.60 -4.11 -7.75
N LEU A 44 -12.58 -3.46 -6.58
CA LEU A 44 -12.56 -4.10 -5.26
C LEU A 44 -13.52 -3.45 -4.27
N PRO A 45 -14.81 -3.24 -4.62
CA PRO A 45 -15.78 -2.54 -3.77
C PRO A 45 -16.01 -3.22 -2.41
N GLN A 46 -15.64 -4.48 -2.27
CA GLN A 46 -15.74 -5.26 -1.04
C GLN A 46 -14.57 -5.05 -0.07
N ILE A 47 -13.50 -4.39 -0.50
CA ILE A 47 -12.35 -4.05 0.33
C ILE A 47 -12.51 -2.61 0.80
N SER A 48 -12.72 -2.42 2.09
CA SER A 48 -12.84 -1.09 2.66
C SER A 48 -11.47 -0.47 2.93
N PHE A 49 -11.42 0.85 2.90
CA PHE A 49 -10.23 1.63 3.24
C PHE A 49 -10.61 3.05 3.61
N ILE A 50 -9.74 3.71 4.38
CA ILE A 50 -9.86 5.14 4.66
C ILE A 50 -9.08 5.88 3.57
N GLU A 51 -9.74 6.82 2.89
CA GLU A 51 -9.10 7.65 1.88
C GLU A 51 -7.98 8.50 2.51
N PRO A 52 -6.74 8.41 1.98
CA PRO A 52 -5.62 9.12 2.57
C PRO A 52 -5.76 10.63 2.44
N LYS A 53 -5.48 11.35 3.53
CA LYS A 53 -5.38 12.82 3.52
C LYS A 53 -3.94 13.32 3.52
N GLY A 54 -2.97 12.41 3.52
CA GLY A 54 -1.54 12.69 3.55
C GLY A 54 -0.72 11.41 3.45
N ALA A 55 0.60 11.54 3.53
CA ALA A 55 1.56 10.45 3.31
C ALA A 55 1.45 9.86 1.89
N PHE A 56 1.89 8.63 1.71
CA PHE A 56 1.85 7.91 0.43
C PHE A 56 1.48 6.43 0.63
N TYR A 57 0.57 6.16 1.59
CA TYR A 57 0.09 4.82 1.92
C TYR A 57 -1.42 4.72 1.83
N LEU A 58 -1.88 3.56 1.35
CA LEU A 58 -3.24 3.05 1.50
C LEU A 58 -3.23 1.93 2.52
N PHE A 59 -4.22 1.89 3.39
CA PHE A 59 -4.40 0.85 4.38
C PHE A 59 -5.74 0.17 4.10
N LEU A 60 -5.68 -1.05 3.54
CA LEU A 60 -6.85 -1.78 3.06
C LEU A 60 -7.30 -2.81 4.10
N ASP A 61 -8.58 -2.83 4.39
CA ASP A 61 -9.21 -3.82 5.25
C ASP A 61 -9.49 -5.11 4.46
N ILE A 62 -8.78 -6.17 4.81
CA ILE A 62 -8.91 -7.51 4.24
C ILE A 62 -9.59 -8.48 5.21
N SER A 63 -10.24 -7.99 6.27
CA SER A 63 -10.89 -8.83 7.27
C SER A 63 -11.95 -9.76 6.69
N SER A 64 -12.60 -9.34 5.59
CA SER A 64 -13.56 -10.16 4.85
C SER A 64 -12.96 -11.40 4.17
N LEU A 65 -11.63 -11.53 4.14
CA LEU A 65 -10.89 -12.67 3.57
C LEU A 65 -10.34 -13.60 4.65
N LYS A 66 -10.60 -13.32 5.93
CA LYS A 66 -10.03 -14.08 7.06
C LYS A 66 -10.28 -15.58 6.93
N ASP A 67 -11.49 -15.95 6.62
CA ASP A 67 -11.92 -17.35 6.54
C ASP A 67 -11.23 -18.12 5.40
N CYS A 68 -10.80 -17.44 4.34
CA CYS A 68 -10.04 -18.04 3.24
C CYS A 68 -8.65 -18.56 3.68
N PHE A 69 -8.20 -18.25 4.89
CA PHE A 69 -6.88 -18.66 5.39
C PHE A 69 -6.94 -19.74 6.48
N GLY A 70 -8.13 -20.08 7.00
CA GLY A 70 -8.31 -21.10 8.04
C GLY A 70 -7.61 -20.74 9.36
N GLU A 71 -7.52 -21.72 10.26
CA GLU A 71 -6.73 -21.60 11.50
C GLU A 71 -5.25 -21.72 11.17
N ARG A 72 -4.44 -20.73 11.55
CA ARG A 72 -2.99 -20.67 11.31
C ARG A 72 -2.25 -20.14 12.53
N GLU A 73 -0.99 -20.56 12.69
CA GLU A 73 -0.10 -20.03 13.72
C GLU A 73 0.31 -18.56 13.45
N GLN A 74 0.32 -18.13 12.20
CA GLN A 74 0.68 -16.76 11.81
C GLN A 74 -0.55 -15.91 11.52
N PRO A 75 -0.47 -14.58 11.72
CA PRO A 75 -1.51 -13.63 11.36
C PRO A 75 -1.94 -13.78 9.90
N TYR A 76 -3.24 -13.71 9.61
CA TYR A 76 -3.73 -13.93 8.24
C TYR A 76 -3.33 -12.80 7.27
N SER A 77 -3.10 -11.58 7.74
CA SER A 77 -2.52 -10.51 6.91
C SER A 77 -1.10 -10.87 6.44
N THR A 78 -0.33 -11.57 7.28
CA THR A 78 0.99 -12.10 6.90
C THR A 78 0.83 -13.22 5.88
N ALA A 79 -0.11 -14.15 6.09
CA ALA A 79 -0.38 -15.22 5.12
C ALA A 79 -0.82 -14.67 3.77
N PHE A 80 -1.72 -13.67 3.76
CA PHE A 80 -2.16 -12.97 2.55
C PHE A 80 -0.98 -12.31 1.81
N THR A 81 -0.15 -11.53 2.52
CA THR A 81 0.97 -10.81 1.91
C THR A 81 2.03 -11.76 1.36
N MET A 82 2.28 -12.90 2.02
CA MET A 82 3.18 -13.93 1.52
C MET A 82 2.63 -14.64 0.28
N LYS A 83 1.35 -14.96 0.26
CA LYS A 83 0.68 -15.52 -0.93
C LYS A 83 0.73 -14.55 -2.10
N LEU A 84 0.44 -13.25 -1.85
CA LEU A 84 0.51 -12.19 -2.85
C LEU A 84 1.93 -12.03 -3.42
N LEU A 85 2.96 -12.09 -2.57
CA LEU A 85 4.35 -11.99 -2.99
C LEU A 85 4.76 -13.20 -3.86
N ASN A 86 4.48 -14.41 -3.40
CA ASN A 86 4.92 -15.63 -4.06
C ASN A 86 4.18 -15.92 -5.37
N GLU A 87 2.87 -15.68 -5.42
CA GLU A 87 2.04 -16.05 -6.57
C GLU A 87 1.78 -14.89 -7.54
N LYS A 88 1.73 -13.67 -7.03
CA LYS A 88 1.41 -12.47 -7.84
C LYS A 88 2.58 -11.51 -7.99
N HIS A 89 3.71 -11.77 -7.31
CA HIS A 89 4.91 -10.93 -7.33
C HIS A 89 4.62 -9.46 -6.97
N VAL A 90 3.80 -9.27 -5.93
CA VAL A 90 3.49 -7.95 -5.35
C VAL A 90 3.86 -7.94 -3.88
N ALA A 91 4.75 -7.03 -3.51
CA ALA A 91 5.18 -6.82 -2.14
C ALA A 91 4.33 -5.73 -1.48
N VAL A 92 3.69 -6.06 -0.37
CA VAL A 92 2.97 -5.13 0.50
C VAL A 92 3.29 -5.44 1.96
N ALA A 93 3.02 -4.50 2.88
CA ALA A 93 3.27 -4.76 4.29
C ALA A 93 2.03 -5.33 4.98
N PRO A 94 2.16 -6.41 5.77
CA PRO A 94 1.06 -6.95 6.56
C PRO A 94 0.66 -5.99 7.67
N GLY A 95 -0.64 -5.84 7.93
CA GLY A 95 -1.16 -5.00 9.01
C GLY A 95 -0.75 -5.50 10.40
N ALA A 96 -0.50 -6.79 10.56
CA ALA A 96 0.04 -7.37 11.80
C ALA A 96 1.33 -6.69 12.25
N ALA A 97 2.19 -6.23 11.32
CA ALA A 97 3.40 -5.46 11.63
C ALA A 97 3.10 -4.09 12.28
N PHE A 98 1.85 -3.64 12.22
CA PHE A 98 1.34 -2.39 12.80
C PHE A 98 0.28 -2.64 13.89
N GLY A 99 0.17 -3.87 14.39
CA GLY A 99 -0.82 -4.26 15.39
C GLY A 99 -2.25 -4.42 14.86
N MET A 100 -2.45 -4.49 13.54
CA MET A 100 -3.77 -4.57 12.89
C MET A 100 -3.81 -5.71 11.88
N ASP A 101 -3.97 -6.94 12.37
CA ASP A 101 -3.95 -8.13 11.51
C ASP A 101 -5.05 -8.12 10.41
N GLY A 102 -6.10 -7.42 10.52
CA GLY A 102 -7.14 -7.32 9.47
C GLY A 102 -6.76 -6.46 8.25
N PHE A 103 -5.53 -5.98 8.15
CA PHE A 103 -5.18 -4.96 7.16
C PHE A 103 -3.92 -5.29 6.38
N ILE A 104 -3.77 -4.66 5.21
CA ILE A 104 -2.51 -4.57 4.46
C ILE A 104 -2.20 -3.12 4.13
N ARG A 105 -0.90 -2.76 4.12
CA ARG A 105 -0.43 -1.42 3.74
C ARG A 105 0.22 -1.45 2.37
N ILE A 106 -0.27 -0.61 1.47
CA ILE A 106 0.26 -0.39 0.13
C ILE A 106 0.90 0.98 0.05
N ALA A 107 2.10 1.09 -0.51
CA ALA A 107 2.71 2.37 -0.85
C ALA A 107 2.37 2.74 -2.29
N TYR A 108 1.90 3.98 -2.52
CA TYR A 108 1.69 4.53 -3.85
C TYR A 108 2.83 5.47 -4.30
N ALA A 109 4.04 5.18 -3.81
CA ALA A 109 5.25 5.90 -4.20
C ALA A 109 5.83 5.46 -5.56
N ALA A 110 5.42 4.30 -6.08
CA ALA A 110 5.78 3.83 -7.41
C ALA A 110 5.15 4.69 -8.52
N ASP A 111 5.59 4.53 -9.77
CA ASP A 111 4.90 5.13 -10.90
C ASP A 111 3.46 4.60 -11.03
N LYS A 112 2.60 5.39 -11.72
CA LYS A 112 1.16 5.10 -11.81
C LYS A 112 0.86 3.75 -12.45
N ASP A 113 1.58 3.38 -13.51
CA ASP A 113 1.33 2.12 -14.23
C ASP A 113 1.74 0.92 -13.38
N THR A 114 2.86 1.00 -12.69
CA THR A 114 3.31 -0.04 -11.76
C THR A 114 2.33 -0.18 -10.59
N LEU A 115 1.83 0.91 -10.04
CA LEU A 115 0.82 0.92 -8.98
C LEU A 115 -0.46 0.22 -9.45
N LEU A 116 -1.02 0.60 -10.59
CA LEU A 116 -2.25 0.02 -11.11
C LEU A 116 -2.10 -1.45 -11.49
N ARG A 117 -0.94 -1.86 -12.06
CA ARG A 117 -0.64 -3.29 -12.28
C ARG A 117 -0.58 -4.07 -10.97
N GLY A 118 0.01 -3.49 -9.92
CA GLY A 118 0.05 -4.09 -8.59
C GLY A 118 -1.34 -4.29 -8.00
N LEU A 119 -2.18 -3.26 -8.07
CA LEU A 119 -3.57 -3.32 -7.63
C LEU A 119 -4.40 -4.34 -8.43
N GLY A 120 -4.17 -4.45 -9.74
CA GLY A 120 -4.78 -5.49 -10.58
C GLY A 120 -4.45 -6.90 -10.11
N ARG A 121 -3.20 -7.15 -9.75
CA ARG A 121 -2.76 -8.45 -9.21
C ARG A 121 -3.34 -8.75 -7.82
N ILE A 122 -3.51 -7.72 -6.98
CA ILE A 122 -4.22 -7.86 -5.70
C ILE A 122 -5.67 -8.25 -5.95
N ARG A 123 -6.35 -7.56 -6.87
CA ARG A 123 -7.72 -7.89 -7.29
C ARG A 123 -7.83 -9.35 -7.72
N ASP A 124 -6.91 -9.82 -8.56
CA ASP A 124 -6.94 -11.17 -9.09
C ASP A 124 -6.80 -12.20 -7.97
N LEU A 125 -5.90 -12.00 -7.01
CA LEU A 125 -5.77 -12.84 -5.83
C LEU A 125 -7.06 -12.85 -4.98
N VAL A 126 -7.65 -11.68 -4.73
CA VAL A 126 -8.91 -11.57 -3.97
C VAL A 126 -10.04 -12.32 -4.68
N LYS A 127 -10.14 -12.24 -6.02
CA LYS A 127 -11.13 -12.97 -6.80
C LYS A 127 -10.90 -14.48 -6.76
N GLU A 128 -9.66 -14.94 -6.80
CA GLU A 128 -9.28 -16.36 -6.68
C GLU A 128 -9.68 -16.92 -5.32
N LEU A 129 -9.27 -16.26 -4.23
CA LEU A 129 -9.59 -16.66 -2.86
C LEU A 129 -11.11 -16.80 -2.62
N ARG A 130 -11.92 -15.97 -3.24
CA ARG A 130 -13.39 -16.03 -3.12
C ARG A 130 -14.06 -17.08 -3.99
N ARG A 131 -13.37 -17.64 -5.01
CA ARG A 131 -13.89 -18.72 -5.84
C ARG A 131 -13.62 -20.09 -5.25
N GLU A 132 -12.62 -20.19 -4.39
CA GLU A 132 -12.23 -21.40 -3.70
C GLU A 132 -13.11 -21.70 -2.47
N TRP A 133 -14.06 -20.80 -2.19
CA TRP A 133 -15.12 -20.86 -1.16
C TRP A 133 -16.48 -20.90 -1.82
#